data_6b2211916e985b4a5e4323e3a7fa9c26
#
_entry.id   6b2211916e985b4a5e4323e3a7fa9c26
#
_cell.length_a   1.000
_cell.length_b   1.000
_cell.length_c   1.000
_cell.angle_alpha   90.00
_cell.angle_beta   90.00
_cell.angle_gamma   90.00
#
_symmetry.space_group_name_H-M   'P 1'
#
loop_
_entity.id
_entity.type
_entity.pdbx_description
1 polymer ?
#
loop_
_entity_poly.entity_id
_entity_poly.type
_entity_poly.pdbx_seq_one_letter_code
_entity_poly.pdbx_strand_id
1 'polypeptide(L)' 'MEKKKKKIVGYRVVYEDPFDGLRGIIADNLDRKEAFNVANKHHWQIRLDNGFQYFLQIECVYDDGTYFAL' A
#
# COMPACT_ATOMS: atom_id res chain seq x y z
N MET A 1 7.25 10.74 30.83
CA MET A 1 7.48 11.11 29.43
C MET A 1 6.34 10.57 28.57
N GLU A 2 5.60 11.44 27.93
CA GLU A 2 4.49 10.99 27.11
C GLU A 2 4.97 10.46 25.79
N LYS A 3 4.50 9.25 25.43
CA LYS A 3 4.73 8.72 24.10
C LYS A 3 3.75 9.38 23.15
N LYS A 4 4.25 10.03 22.13
CA LYS A 4 3.40 10.51 21.04
C LYS A 4 2.77 9.32 20.35
N LYS A 5 1.45 9.30 20.31
CA LYS A 5 0.75 8.31 19.50
C LYS A 5 0.82 8.72 18.05
N LYS A 6 1.22 7.81 17.20
CA LYS A 6 1.19 8.03 15.76
C LYS A 6 -0.25 8.10 15.28
N LYS A 7 -0.50 9.01 14.35
CA LYS A 7 -1.80 9.12 13.72
C LYS A 7 -1.72 8.58 12.30
N ILE A 8 -2.75 7.87 11.90
CA ILE A 8 -2.88 7.41 10.53
C ILE A 8 -3.29 8.62 9.68
N VAL A 9 -2.48 8.92 8.67
CA VAL A 9 -2.75 10.03 7.75
C VAL A 9 -3.33 9.57 6.43
N GLY A 10 -3.25 8.28 6.13
CA GLY A 10 -3.82 7.73 4.92
C GLY A 10 -3.46 6.29 4.71
N TYR A 11 -3.95 5.76 3.61
CA TYR A 11 -3.68 4.39 3.16
C TYR A 11 -3.19 4.44 1.73
N ARG A 12 -2.46 3.42 1.34
CA ARG A 12 -2.00 3.30 -0.04
C ARG A 12 -2.04 1.84 -0.49
N VAL A 13 -2.17 1.64 -1.79
CA VAL A 13 -2.14 0.32 -2.42
C VAL A 13 -0.81 0.20 -3.13
N VAL A 14 -0.07 -0.85 -2.83
CA VAL A 14 1.29 -1.06 -3.36
C VAL A 14 1.44 -2.47 -3.88
N TYR A 15 2.44 -2.66 -4.72
CA TYR A 15 2.93 -4.00 -5.09
C TYR A 15 4.41 -4.10 -4.74
N GLU A 16 4.88 -5.31 -4.55
CA GLU A 16 6.26 -5.54 -4.17
C GLU A 16 6.75 -6.86 -4.79
N ASP A 17 7.96 -6.81 -5.36
CA ASP A 17 8.64 -8.00 -5.85
C ASP A 17 9.64 -8.45 -4.79
N PRO A 18 9.41 -9.59 -4.13
CA PRO A 18 10.31 -10.03 -3.06
C PRO A 18 11.69 -10.47 -3.56
N PHE A 19 11.83 -10.76 -4.85
CA PHE A 19 13.10 -11.23 -5.41
C PHE A 19 14.00 -10.07 -5.83
N ASP A 20 13.42 -9.06 -6.48
CA ASP A 20 14.18 -7.95 -7.03
C ASP A 20 14.14 -6.70 -6.15
N GLY A 21 13.36 -6.73 -5.09
CA GLY A 21 13.15 -5.55 -4.25
C GLY A 21 12.39 -4.44 -4.94
N LEU A 22 11.78 -4.72 -6.09
CA LEU A 22 10.98 -3.76 -6.82
C LEU A 22 9.71 -3.46 -6.03
N ARG A 23 9.41 -2.18 -5.89
CA ARG A 23 8.25 -1.73 -5.16
C ARG A 23 7.60 -0.58 -5.92
N GLY A 24 6.29 -0.61 -6.01
CA GLY A 24 5.55 0.46 -6.67
C GLY A 24 4.27 0.80 -5.94
N ILE A 25 3.84 2.05 -6.09
CA ILE A 25 2.61 2.56 -5.51
C ILE A 25 1.56 2.66 -6.62
N ILE A 26 0.44 1.98 -6.43
CA ILE A 26 -0.69 2.01 -7.37
C ILE A 26 -1.56 3.24 -7.09
N ALA A 27 -1.84 3.50 -5.82
CA ALA A 27 -2.63 4.64 -5.39
C ALA A 27 -2.21 5.04 -3.98
N ASP A 28 -2.26 6.33 -3.70
CA ASP A 28 -1.78 6.91 -2.44
C ASP A 28 -2.81 7.90 -1.90
N ASN A 29 -2.62 8.34 -0.67
CA ASN A 29 -3.50 9.32 -0.02
C ASN A 29 -4.98 8.92 -0.03
N LEU A 30 -5.23 7.64 0.21
CA LEU A 30 -6.58 7.09 0.24
C LEU A 30 -7.07 6.97 1.67
N ASP A 31 -8.39 6.95 1.87
CA ASP A 31 -8.93 6.45 3.12
C ASP A 31 -8.96 4.92 3.06
N ARG A 32 -9.28 4.30 4.19
CA ARG A 32 -9.27 2.84 4.27
C ARG A 32 -10.22 2.19 3.27
N LYS A 33 -11.42 2.73 3.16
CA LYS A 33 -12.44 2.21 2.24
C LYS A 33 -12.00 2.33 0.80
N GLU A 34 -11.43 3.49 0.43
CA GLU A 34 -10.92 3.72 -0.92
C GLU A 34 -9.79 2.75 -1.25
N ALA A 35 -8.89 2.50 -0.30
CA ALA A 35 -7.78 1.58 -0.51
C ALA A 35 -8.29 0.17 -0.82
N PHE A 36 -9.26 -0.32 -0.03
CA PHE A 36 -9.86 -1.62 -0.30
C PHE A 36 -10.61 -1.65 -1.63
N ASN A 37 -11.29 -0.56 -1.99
CA ASN A 37 -11.97 -0.46 -3.28
C ASN A 37 -10.99 -0.55 -4.45
N VAL A 38 -9.86 0.12 -4.36
CA VAL A 38 -8.81 0.07 -5.39
C VAL A 38 -8.26 -1.35 -5.50
N ALA A 39 -7.91 -1.97 -4.39
CA ALA A 39 -7.38 -3.33 -4.39
C ALA A 39 -8.40 -4.32 -4.98
N ASN A 40 -9.67 -4.20 -4.60
CA ASN A 40 -10.74 -5.06 -5.12
C ASN A 40 -10.96 -4.85 -6.61
N LYS A 41 -10.89 -3.60 -7.08
CA LYS A 41 -11.03 -3.28 -8.49
C LYS A 41 -9.97 -3.99 -9.34
N HIS A 42 -8.77 -4.15 -8.81
CA HIS A 42 -7.68 -4.86 -9.47
C HIS A 42 -7.64 -6.35 -9.14
N HIS A 43 -8.63 -6.86 -8.42
CA HIS A 43 -8.64 -8.26 -7.94
C HIS A 43 -7.39 -8.60 -7.12
N TRP A 44 -6.84 -7.60 -6.40
CA TRP A 44 -5.64 -7.73 -5.57
C TRP A 44 -4.39 -8.16 -6.33
N GLN A 45 -4.33 -7.86 -7.63
CA GLN A 45 -3.23 -8.23 -8.50
C GLN A 45 -2.97 -7.13 -9.52
N ILE A 46 -1.73 -7.07 -10.01
CA ILE A 46 -1.37 -6.19 -11.10
C ILE A 46 -0.36 -6.90 -12.00
N ARG A 47 -0.51 -6.70 -13.30
CA ARG A 47 0.46 -7.17 -14.29
C ARG A 47 1.22 -5.97 -14.83
N LEU A 48 2.55 -6.03 -14.74
CA LEU A 48 3.40 -5.00 -15.26
C LEU A 48 3.78 -5.28 -16.73
N ASP A 49 4.38 -4.28 -17.38
CA ASP A 49 4.80 -4.37 -18.77
C ASP A 49 5.84 -5.48 -19.01
N ASN A 50 6.57 -5.87 -17.97
CA ASN A 50 7.53 -6.98 -18.03
C ASN A 50 6.84 -8.35 -18.11
N GLY A 51 5.51 -8.41 -18.06
CA GLY A 51 4.74 -9.63 -18.11
C GLY A 51 4.55 -10.35 -16.78
N PHE A 52 5.21 -9.88 -15.73
CA PHE A 52 5.06 -10.46 -14.40
C PHE A 52 3.84 -9.91 -13.68
N GLN A 53 3.23 -10.75 -12.87
CA GLN A 53 2.06 -10.43 -12.08
C GLN A 53 2.45 -10.39 -10.60
N TYR A 54 1.99 -9.36 -9.90
CA TYR A 54 2.29 -9.14 -8.49
C TYR A 54 1.00 -9.02 -7.69
N PHE A 55 1.03 -9.45 -6.44
CA PHE A 55 -0.08 -9.24 -5.54
C PHE A 55 -0.02 -7.83 -4.96
N LEU A 56 -1.20 -7.24 -4.78
CA LEU A 56 -1.33 -5.95 -4.15
C LEU A 56 -1.43 -6.13 -2.64
N GLN A 57 -0.97 -5.12 -1.93
CA GLN A 57 -1.19 -5.03 -0.49
C GLN A 57 -1.54 -3.59 -0.13
N ILE A 58 -2.22 -3.45 1.00
CA ILE A 58 -2.62 -2.15 1.51
C ILE A 58 -1.71 -1.82 2.67
N GLU A 59 -1.21 -0.60 2.67
CA GLU A 59 -0.38 -0.08 3.75
C GLU A 59 -1.07 1.10 4.39
N CYS A 60 -1.07 1.13 5.72
CA CYS A 60 -1.50 2.29 6.44
C CYS A 60 -0.27 3.16 6.73
N VAL A 61 -0.38 4.45 6.49
CA VAL A 61 0.71 5.41 6.59
C VAL A 61 0.46 6.31 7.79
N TYR A 62 1.48 6.50 8.59
CA TYR A 62 1.41 7.34 9.78
C TYR A 62 2.02 8.72 9.53
N ASP A 63 1.72 9.65 10.44
CA ASP A 63 2.15 11.05 10.34
C ASP A 63 3.66 11.24 10.40
N ASP A 64 4.39 10.27 10.93
CA ASP A 64 5.85 10.31 10.98
C ASP A 64 6.52 9.69 9.75
N GLY A 65 5.73 9.30 8.74
CA GLY A 65 6.25 8.68 7.52
C GLY A 65 6.44 7.17 7.59
N THR A 66 6.24 6.56 8.75
CA THR A 66 6.27 5.10 8.85
C THR A 66 4.99 4.50 8.30
N TYR A 67 5.02 3.21 7.97
CA TYR A 67 3.87 2.52 7.40
C TYR A 67 3.82 1.08 7.87
N PHE A 68 2.64 0.50 7.71
CA PHE A 68 2.35 -0.86 8.13
C PHE A 68 1.52 -1.56 7.06
N ALA A 69 1.90 -2.76 6.67
CA ALA A 69 1.07 -3.58 5.79
C ALA A 69 -0.11 -4.14 6.59
N LEU A 70 -1.29 -4.03 6.03
CA LEU A 70 -2.49 -4.60 6.64
C LEU A 70 -2.61 -6.10 6.41
#